data_4b254e7cb8a026112a590ec61f5a19f6
#
_entry.id   4b254e7cb8a026112a590ec61f5a19f6
#
_cell.length_a   1.000
_cell.length_b   1.000
_cell.length_c   1.000
_cell.angle_alpha   90.00
_cell.angle_beta   90.00
_cell.angle_gamma   90.00
#
_symmetry.space_group_name_H-M   'P 1'
#
loop_
_entity.id
_entity.type
_entity.pdbx_description
1 polymer ?
#
loop_
_entity_poly.entity_id
_entity_poly.type
_entity_poly.pdbx_seq_one_letter_code
_entity_poly.pdbx_strand_id
1 'polypeptide(L)'
;TVQEGDYISLDGSTGKIYLGEIRTVPASISGNFDRIMTWADEIRTLQVRTNADTPADALNAVKFGAQGIGLCRTEHMFFDAERIPKIRRMILSTTKEAREIALNQLIPYQKKDFKDLYEVMEGRPVTIRFLDPPLHEFLPNTMEEITALAKDMGVTVEEINMRRAALHEFNPMMGHRGCRLAVTYPEIAKMQTRAVMEAAIEVKQEKGYDIVPEIMIPLVGEKKELAYVKEVVVQTAEKVKAYYESDIKYKVGTMIEIPRAALLADEIAEEAEFFSFGTNDLTD
;
A
#
# COMPACT_ATOMS: atom_id res chain seq x y z
N THR A 1 -27.93 27.78 17.48
CA THR A 1 -27.68 28.03 16.05
C THR A 1 -26.17 28.18 15.90
N VAL A 2 -25.58 27.40 15.02
CA VAL A 2 -24.16 27.48 14.67
C VAL A 2 -24.07 28.36 13.41
N GLN A 3 -23.10 29.25 13.33
CA GLN A 3 -22.84 30.12 12.18
C GLN A 3 -21.57 29.67 11.48
N GLU A 4 -21.41 30.07 10.22
CA GLU A 4 -20.17 29.81 9.48
C GLU A 4 -19.01 30.54 10.17
N GLY A 5 -17.93 29.77 10.45
CA GLY A 5 -16.75 30.26 11.21
C GLY A 5 -16.78 29.92 12.69
N ASP A 6 -17.89 29.39 13.24
CA ASP A 6 -17.93 28.93 14.62
C ASP A 6 -17.10 27.67 14.84
N TYR A 7 -16.34 27.63 15.93
CA TYR A 7 -15.71 26.41 16.40
C TYR A 7 -16.73 25.48 17.03
N ILE A 8 -16.72 24.20 16.64
CA ILE A 8 -17.52 23.15 17.25
C ILE A 8 -16.62 21.98 17.64
N SER A 9 -16.93 21.36 18.76
CA SER A 9 -16.28 20.12 19.22
C SER A 9 -17.23 18.96 19.14
N LEU A 10 -16.77 17.81 18.59
CA LEU A 10 -17.55 16.62 18.38
C LEU A 10 -17.10 15.52 19.35
N ASP A 11 -18.05 14.91 20.06
CA ASP A 11 -17.82 13.68 20.81
C ASP A 11 -18.37 12.51 20.02
N GLY A 12 -17.49 11.80 19.31
CA GLY A 12 -17.85 10.65 18.47
C GLY A 12 -18.42 9.46 19.25
N SER A 13 -18.12 9.35 20.53
CA SER A 13 -18.62 8.24 21.37
C SER A 13 -20.09 8.44 21.78
N THR A 14 -20.47 9.68 22.06
CA THR A 14 -21.83 9.99 22.51
C THR A 14 -22.70 10.66 21.45
N GLY A 15 -22.10 11.06 20.31
CA GLY A 15 -22.76 11.84 19.26
C GLY A 15 -23.08 13.28 19.64
N LYS A 16 -22.54 13.78 20.74
CA LYS A 16 -22.79 15.15 21.20
C LYS A 16 -21.94 16.15 20.44
N ILE A 17 -22.54 17.32 20.18
CA ILE A 17 -21.88 18.46 19.56
C ILE A 17 -21.89 19.60 20.58
N TYR A 18 -20.73 20.19 20.79
CA TYR A 18 -20.54 21.31 21.70
C TYR A 18 -20.13 22.56 20.90
N LEU A 19 -20.68 23.68 21.27
CA LEU A 19 -20.27 24.97 20.72
C LEU A 19 -18.95 25.40 21.39
N GLY A 20 -18.00 25.82 20.57
CA GLY A 20 -16.66 26.24 21.01
C GLY A 20 -15.62 25.11 21.01
N GLU A 21 -14.39 25.48 21.29
CA GLU A 21 -13.26 24.58 21.41
C GLU A 21 -13.22 23.97 22.82
N ILE A 22 -13.40 22.65 22.91
CA ILE A 22 -13.26 21.92 24.16
C ILE A 22 -11.84 21.36 24.28
N ARG A 23 -11.26 21.50 25.47
CA ARG A 23 -9.93 20.94 25.75
C ARG A 23 -9.94 19.44 25.58
N THR A 24 -9.11 18.95 24.64
CA THR A 24 -8.87 17.54 24.42
C THR A 24 -7.60 17.09 25.13
N VAL A 25 -7.55 15.82 25.50
CA VAL A 25 -6.37 15.18 26.07
C VAL A 25 -5.88 14.16 25.06
N PRO A 26 -4.59 14.14 24.69
CA PRO A 26 -4.04 13.09 23.82
C PRO A 26 -4.30 11.71 24.41
N ALA A 27 -4.68 10.76 23.57
CA ALA A 27 -4.78 9.37 23.98
C ALA A 27 -3.40 8.88 24.47
N SER A 28 -3.38 8.22 25.62
CA SER A 28 -2.17 7.63 26.16
C SER A 28 -2.47 6.29 26.85
N ILE A 29 -1.55 5.36 26.73
CA ILE A 29 -1.57 4.13 27.54
C ILE A 29 -0.96 4.50 28.89
N SER A 30 -1.77 4.53 29.94
CA SER A 30 -1.31 4.94 31.28
C SER A 30 -2.16 4.35 32.40
N GLY A 31 -1.61 4.26 33.59
CA GLY A 31 -2.31 3.82 34.79
C GLY A 31 -2.86 2.40 34.71
N ASN A 32 -4.13 2.21 35.06
CA ASN A 32 -4.76 0.89 35.05
C ASN A 32 -4.87 0.27 33.64
N PHE A 33 -4.99 1.08 32.60
CA PHE A 33 -5.04 0.61 31.23
C PHE A 33 -3.70 0.00 30.82
N ASP A 34 -2.60 0.68 31.11
CA ASP A 34 -1.24 0.19 30.88
C ASP A 34 -0.99 -1.15 31.60
N ARG A 35 -1.47 -1.25 32.87
CA ARG A 35 -1.35 -2.48 33.64
C ARG A 35 -2.12 -3.66 33.01
N ILE A 36 -3.32 -3.42 32.50
CA ILE A 36 -4.11 -4.44 31.79
C ILE A 36 -3.40 -4.86 30.50
N MET A 37 -2.85 -3.90 29.76
CA MET A 37 -2.10 -4.19 28.52
C MET A 37 -0.84 -5.00 28.83
N THR A 38 -0.12 -4.70 29.92
CA THR A 38 1.04 -5.50 30.36
C THR A 38 0.63 -6.95 30.65
N TRP A 39 -0.46 -7.16 31.38
CA TRP A 39 -0.94 -8.53 31.64
C TRP A 39 -1.39 -9.24 30.36
N ALA A 40 -2.02 -8.54 29.43
CA ALA A 40 -2.37 -9.11 28.13
C ALA A 40 -1.14 -9.54 27.34
N ASP A 41 -0.09 -8.74 27.36
CA ASP A 41 1.18 -9.03 26.68
C ASP A 41 1.92 -10.25 27.27
N GLU A 42 1.78 -10.50 28.58
CA GLU A 42 2.33 -11.69 29.24
C GLU A 42 1.62 -13.00 28.84
N ILE A 43 0.34 -12.92 28.46
CA ILE A 43 -0.52 -14.10 28.19
C ILE A 43 -0.68 -14.37 26.70
N ARG A 44 -0.74 -13.33 25.86
CA ARG A 44 -1.00 -13.48 24.43
C ARG A 44 0.14 -14.24 23.73
N THR A 45 -0.25 -15.04 22.72
CA THR A 45 0.68 -15.72 21.82
C THR A 45 0.77 -15.06 20.45
N LEU A 46 -0.25 -14.29 20.07
CA LEU A 46 -0.32 -13.58 18.77
C LEU A 46 0.29 -12.18 18.90
N GLN A 47 0.91 -11.74 17.82
CA GLN A 47 1.40 -10.36 17.68
C GLN A 47 0.27 -9.43 17.21
N VAL A 48 0.31 -8.18 17.66
CA VAL A 48 -0.59 -7.12 17.19
C VAL A 48 0.14 -6.31 16.13
N ARG A 49 -0.38 -6.32 14.90
CA ARG A 49 0.12 -5.52 13.78
C ARG A 49 -0.89 -4.45 13.41
N THR A 50 -0.41 -3.28 13.04
CA THR A 50 -1.22 -2.13 12.64
C THR A 50 -1.41 -2.04 11.13
N ASN A 51 -2.37 -1.23 10.69
CA ASN A 51 -2.38 -0.67 9.35
C ASN A 51 -1.70 0.70 9.42
N ALA A 52 -0.67 0.90 8.62
CA ALA A 52 0.04 2.17 8.55
C ALA A 52 0.67 2.35 7.16
N ASP A 53 0.46 3.52 6.57
CA ASP A 53 0.90 3.84 5.22
C ASP A 53 1.96 4.96 5.23
N THR A 54 2.14 5.63 6.37
CA THR A 54 3.13 6.71 6.57
C THR A 54 4.04 6.44 7.77
N PRO A 55 5.25 6.99 7.79
CA PRO A 55 6.14 6.90 8.95
C PRO A 55 5.52 7.47 10.24
N ALA A 56 4.71 8.53 10.12
CA ALA A 56 4.04 9.15 11.26
C ALA A 56 3.00 8.21 11.89
N ASP A 57 2.20 7.53 11.06
CA ASP A 57 1.22 6.53 11.51
C ASP A 57 1.93 5.34 12.16
N ALA A 58 3.00 4.85 11.52
CA ALA A 58 3.81 3.75 12.04
C ALA A 58 4.42 4.09 13.41
N LEU A 59 5.02 5.28 13.54
CA LEU A 59 5.60 5.73 14.80
C LEU A 59 4.55 5.83 15.91
N ASN A 60 3.38 6.38 15.58
CA ASN A 60 2.28 6.46 16.53
C ASN A 60 1.79 5.07 16.96
N ALA A 61 1.62 4.16 16.02
CA ALA A 61 1.21 2.80 16.29
C ALA A 61 2.24 2.05 17.18
N VAL A 62 3.53 2.22 16.93
CA VAL A 62 4.60 1.63 17.78
C VAL A 62 4.52 2.19 19.20
N LYS A 63 4.25 3.48 19.39
CA LYS A 63 4.01 4.07 20.73
C LYS A 63 2.82 3.45 21.46
N PHE A 64 1.81 2.98 20.72
CA PHE A 64 0.66 2.25 21.26
C PHE A 64 0.86 0.74 21.33
N GLY A 65 2.08 0.24 21.14
CA GLY A 65 2.43 -1.16 21.33
C GLY A 65 2.30 -2.05 20.08
N ALA A 66 2.15 -1.47 18.88
CA ALA A 66 2.17 -2.25 17.66
C ALA A 66 3.52 -2.94 17.44
N GLN A 67 3.48 -4.23 17.06
CA GLN A 67 4.65 -5.08 16.90
C GLN A 67 5.04 -5.28 15.43
N GLY A 68 4.32 -4.65 14.52
CA GLY A 68 4.56 -4.71 13.09
C GLY A 68 3.48 -3.96 12.32
N ILE A 69 3.68 -3.86 11.02
CA ILE A 69 2.67 -3.40 10.07
C ILE A 69 2.10 -4.62 9.37
N GLY A 70 0.79 -4.86 9.54
CA GLY A 70 0.05 -5.94 8.87
C GLY A 70 -0.47 -5.56 7.50
N LEU A 71 -0.63 -4.26 7.25
CA LEU A 71 -1.02 -3.73 5.95
C LEU A 71 -0.45 -2.32 5.75
N CYS A 72 0.41 -2.19 4.75
CA CYS A 72 0.82 -0.92 4.15
C CYS A 72 0.23 -0.86 2.73
N ARG A 73 -0.63 0.13 2.47
CA ARG A 73 -1.29 0.35 1.18
C ARG A 73 -0.45 1.29 0.33
N THR A 74 0.16 0.76 -0.71
CA THR A 74 1.08 1.54 -1.56
C THR A 74 0.38 2.59 -2.42
N GLU A 75 -0.93 2.44 -2.70
CA GLU A 75 -1.72 3.41 -3.45
C GLU A 75 -1.76 4.78 -2.79
N HIS A 76 -1.80 4.85 -1.47
CA HIS A 76 -1.84 6.12 -0.74
C HIS A 76 -0.57 6.95 -0.95
N MET A 77 0.55 6.30 -1.24
CA MET A 77 1.82 6.97 -1.51
C MET A 77 1.84 7.72 -2.85
N PHE A 78 0.87 7.44 -3.76
CA PHE A 78 0.86 7.99 -5.11
C PHE A 78 0.04 9.28 -5.29
N PHE A 79 -0.78 9.65 -4.29
CA PHE A 79 -1.64 10.83 -4.38
C PHE A 79 -0.93 12.17 -4.08
N ASP A 80 0.34 12.14 -3.74
CA ASP A 80 1.15 13.34 -3.58
C ASP A 80 1.24 14.16 -4.89
N ALA A 81 1.25 15.49 -4.77
CA ALA A 81 1.23 16.41 -5.91
C ALA A 81 2.41 16.23 -6.89
N GLU A 82 3.58 15.80 -6.39
CA GLU A 82 4.75 15.55 -7.23
C GLU A 82 4.71 14.19 -7.93
N ARG A 83 3.93 13.24 -7.41
CA ARG A 83 3.88 11.84 -7.85
C ARG A 83 2.72 11.57 -8.78
N ILE A 84 1.56 12.18 -8.51
CA ILE A 84 0.34 11.92 -9.27
C ILE A 84 0.49 12.17 -10.79
N PRO A 85 1.23 13.17 -11.28
CA PRO A 85 1.45 13.33 -12.72
C PRO A 85 2.21 12.16 -13.34
N LYS A 86 3.17 11.55 -12.60
CA LYS A 86 3.96 10.40 -13.08
C LYS A 86 3.13 9.13 -13.15
N ILE A 87 2.25 8.91 -12.14
CA ILE A 87 1.27 7.82 -12.15
C ILE A 87 0.30 7.97 -13.32
N ARG A 88 -0.26 9.17 -13.51
CA ARG A 88 -1.16 9.46 -14.64
C ARG A 88 -0.49 9.22 -15.99
N ARG A 89 0.78 9.60 -16.13
CA ARG A 89 1.57 9.32 -17.33
C ARG A 89 1.79 7.81 -17.53
N MET A 90 2.09 7.06 -16.47
CA MET A 90 2.22 5.62 -16.51
C MET A 90 0.91 4.95 -16.99
N ILE A 91 -0.22 5.33 -16.40
CA ILE A 91 -1.56 4.78 -16.70
C ILE A 91 -1.94 5.04 -18.17
N LEU A 92 -1.67 6.23 -18.65
CA LEU A 92 -2.04 6.66 -20.01
C LEU A 92 -1.02 6.29 -21.08
N SER A 93 0.09 5.63 -20.71
CA SER A 93 1.09 5.13 -21.65
C SER A 93 0.53 4.01 -22.51
N THR A 94 0.75 4.09 -23.82
CA THR A 94 0.28 3.10 -24.80
C THR A 94 1.29 1.99 -25.06
N THR A 95 2.56 2.23 -24.75
CA THR A 95 3.64 1.26 -24.93
C THR A 95 4.25 0.87 -23.59
N LYS A 96 4.85 -0.33 -23.55
CA LYS A 96 5.56 -0.81 -22.37
C LYS A 96 6.75 0.10 -22.03
N GLU A 97 7.51 0.53 -23.04
CA GLU A 97 8.68 1.37 -22.87
C GLU A 97 8.32 2.73 -22.24
N ALA A 98 7.25 3.37 -22.72
CA ALA A 98 6.76 4.62 -22.16
C ALA A 98 6.29 4.44 -20.71
N ARG A 99 5.65 3.30 -20.39
CA ARG A 99 5.23 2.95 -19.04
C ARG A 99 6.42 2.72 -18.13
N GLU A 100 7.44 1.98 -18.56
CA GLU A 100 8.67 1.74 -17.80
C GLU A 100 9.42 3.05 -17.51
N ILE A 101 9.46 4.00 -18.45
CA ILE A 101 10.05 5.33 -18.22
C ILE A 101 9.32 6.07 -17.09
N ALA A 102 8.00 6.07 -17.10
CA ALA A 102 7.20 6.72 -16.05
C ALA A 102 7.37 6.01 -14.70
N LEU A 103 7.38 4.67 -14.68
CA LEU A 103 7.61 3.87 -13.48
C LEU A 103 9.00 4.10 -12.87
N ASN A 104 10.03 4.20 -13.69
CA ASN A 104 11.38 4.48 -13.21
C ASN A 104 11.49 5.84 -12.49
N GLN A 105 10.65 6.81 -12.87
CA GLN A 105 10.57 8.10 -12.17
C GLN A 105 9.89 7.99 -10.79
N LEU A 106 9.13 6.93 -10.53
CA LEU A 106 8.44 6.69 -9.26
C LEU A 106 9.31 5.92 -8.25
N ILE A 107 10.29 5.14 -8.70
CA ILE A 107 11.15 4.34 -7.83
C ILE A 107 11.78 5.15 -6.69
N PRO A 108 12.41 6.32 -6.93
CA PRO A 108 13.04 7.07 -5.85
C PRO A 108 12.05 7.49 -4.75
N TYR A 109 10.82 7.82 -5.12
CA TYR A 109 9.79 8.22 -4.17
C TYR A 109 9.32 7.04 -3.33
N GLN A 110 8.92 5.93 -3.97
CA GLN A 110 8.50 4.74 -3.24
C GLN A 110 9.62 4.13 -2.39
N LYS A 111 10.84 4.09 -2.92
CA LYS A 111 11.99 3.64 -2.15
C LYS A 111 12.18 4.47 -0.88
N LYS A 112 12.07 5.79 -1.00
CA LYS A 112 12.15 6.68 0.16
C LYS A 112 11.05 6.39 1.18
N ASP A 113 9.80 6.22 0.73
CA ASP A 113 8.68 5.92 1.63
C ASP A 113 8.90 4.62 2.40
N PHE A 114 9.33 3.56 1.72
CA PHE A 114 9.63 2.29 2.36
C PHE A 114 10.84 2.37 3.29
N LYS A 115 11.86 3.13 2.90
CA LYS A 115 13.03 3.36 3.75
C LYS A 115 12.62 4.03 5.04
N ASP A 116 11.85 5.12 4.96
CA ASP A 116 11.36 5.85 6.13
C ASP A 116 10.48 4.95 7.04
N LEU A 117 9.65 4.07 6.45
CA LEU A 117 8.87 3.08 7.22
C LEU A 117 9.76 2.05 7.91
N TYR A 118 10.73 1.46 7.21
CA TYR A 118 11.64 0.47 7.80
C TYR A 118 12.49 1.06 8.91
N GLU A 119 12.92 2.31 8.78
CA GLU A 119 13.65 3.02 9.84
C GLU A 119 12.82 3.16 11.12
N VAL A 120 11.55 3.56 11.00
CA VAL A 120 10.62 3.69 12.15
C VAL A 120 10.28 2.33 12.75
N MET A 121 10.19 1.29 11.93
CA MET A 121 9.83 -0.04 12.39
C MET A 121 10.98 -0.83 13.02
N GLU A 122 12.24 -0.41 12.84
CA GLU A 122 13.42 -0.96 13.54
C GLU A 122 13.51 -2.49 13.49
N GLY A 123 13.31 -3.08 12.33
CA GLY A 123 13.32 -4.54 12.13
C GLY A 123 12.00 -5.26 12.44
N ARG A 124 10.99 -4.56 12.96
CA ARG A 124 9.64 -5.13 13.08
C ARG A 124 9.08 -5.47 11.71
N PRO A 125 8.27 -6.55 11.57
CA PRO A 125 7.75 -6.96 10.28
C PRO A 125 6.85 -5.89 9.65
N VAL A 126 6.99 -5.73 8.33
CA VAL A 126 6.21 -4.81 7.51
C VAL A 126 5.67 -5.55 6.31
N THR A 127 4.34 -5.70 6.26
CA THR A 127 3.64 -6.28 5.11
C THR A 127 3.23 -5.16 4.16
N ILE A 128 3.79 -5.17 2.96
CA ILE A 128 3.57 -4.17 1.91
C ILE A 128 2.65 -4.77 0.85
N ARG A 129 1.46 -4.21 0.71
CA ARG A 129 0.53 -4.59 -0.36
C ARG A 129 0.87 -3.82 -1.63
N PHE A 130 1.06 -4.55 -2.73
CA PHE A 130 1.23 -3.95 -4.04
C PHE A 130 -0.04 -3.23 -4.49
N LEU A 131 0.12 -2.38 -5.51
CA LEU A 131 -0.94 -1.54 -6.06
C LEU A 131 -2.23 -2.34 -6.29
N ASP A 132 -3.29 -1.93 -5.61
CA ASP A 132 -4.55 -2.64 -5.60
C ASP A 132 -5.67 -1.94 -6.40
N PRO A 133 -5.95 -0.63 -6.24
CA PRO A 133 -7.12 -0.03 -6.84
C PRO A 133 -7.05 0.03 -8.38
N PRO A 134 -8.21 0.12 -9.06
CA PRO A 134 -8.27 0.33 -10.49
C PRO A 134 -7.56 1.62 -10.89
N LEU A 135 -6.92 1.60 -12.06
CA LEU A 135 -6.11 2.73 -12.54
C LEU A 135 -6.91 4.03 -12.74
N HIS A 136 -8.21 3.94 -13.02
CA HIS A 136 -9.05 5.12 -13.24
C HIS A 136 -9.17 6.01 -11.99
N GLU A 137 -8.96 5.47 -10.79
CA GLU A 137 -9.02 6.25 -9.54
C GLU A 137 -7.94 7.34 -9.44
N PHE A 138 -6.81 7.13 -10.13
CA PHE A 138 -5.71 8.11 -10.19
C PHE A 138 -5.91 9.18 -11.26
N LEU A 139 -6.89 9.01 -12.17
CA LEU A 139 -7.06 9.90 -13.29
C LEU A 139 -7.81 11.18 -12.87
N PRO A 140 -7.50 12.32 -13.53
CA PRO A 140 -8.12 13.59 -13.19
C PRO A 140 -9.61 13.61 -13.51
N ASN A 141 -10.40 14.31 -12.68
CA ASN A 141 -11.84 14.43 -12.86
C ASN A 141 -12.27 15.84 -13.31
N THR A 142 -11.42 16.86 -13.12
CA THR A 142 -11.71 18.24 -13.52
C THR A 142 -11.14 18.55 -14.90
N MET A 143 -11.82 19.44 -15.65
CA MET A 143 -11.34 19.87 -16.98
C MET A 143 -9.99 20.59 -16.91
N GLU A 144 -9.71 21.29 -15.81
CA GLU A 144 -8.44 21.96 -15.58
C GLU A 144 -7.29 20.96 -15.51
N GLU A 145 -7.42 19.93 -14.66
CA GLU A 145 -6.41 18.87 -14.54
C GLU A 145 -6.25 18.04 -15.82
N ILE A 146 -7.36 17.75 -16.53
CA ILE A 146 -7.34 17.03 -17.80
C ILE A 146 -6.57 17.84 -18.85
N THR A 147 -6.81 19.15 -18.93
CA THR A 147 -6.12 20.04 -19.86
C THR A 147 -4.63 20.14 -19.52
N ALA A 148 -4.30 20.25 -18.25
CA ALA A 148 -2.91 20.26 -17.79
C ALA A 148 -2.18 18.96 -18.14
N LEU A 149 -2.83 17.82 -17.92
CA LEU A 149 -2.29 16.50 -18.25
C LEU A 149 -2.10 16.29 -19.75
N ALA A 150 -3.07 16.71 -20.55
CA ALA A 150 -3.00 16.64 -22.02
C ALA A 150 -1.79 17.45 -22.54
N LYS A 151 -1.59 18.65 -22.01
CA LYS A 151 -0.45 19.52 -22.34
C LYS A 151 0.89 18.85 -21.93
N ASP A 152 0.95 18.29 -20.71
CA ASP A 152 2.17 17.63 -20.21
C ASP A 152 2.54 16.39 -21.03
N MET A 153 1.55 15.63 -21.49
CA MET A 153 1.75 14.43 -22.31
C MET A 153 1.89 14.72 -23.82
N GLY A 154 1.61 15.94 -24.28
CA GLY A 154 1.64 16.29 -25.71
C GLY A 154 0.53 15.63 -26.53
N VAL A 155 -0.63 15.37 -25.91
CA VAL A 155 -1.82 14.76 -26.52
C VAL A 155 -3.02 15.69 -26.41
N THR A 156 -4.12 15.37 -27.07
CA THR A 156 -5.34 16.18 -27.00
C THR A 156 -6.19 15.85 -25.75
N VAL A 157 -7.05 16.78 -25.35
CA VAL A 157 -8.03 16.56 -24.26
C VAL A 157 -8.98 15.42 -24.62
N GLU A 158 -9.36 15.30 -25.89
CA GLU A 158 -10.21 14.23 -26.41
C GLU A 158 -9.55 12.86 -26.24
N GLU A 159 -8.25 12.74 -26.52
CA GLU A 159 -7.49 11.50 -26.30
C GLU A 159 -7.46 11.10 -24.81
N ILE A 160 -7.23 12.05 -23.91
CA ILE A 160 -7.28 11.79 -22.47
C ILE A 160 -8.68 11.29 -22.08
N ASN A 161 -9.72 11.94 -22.54
CA ASN A 161 -11.10 11.55 -22.22
C ASN A 161 -11.47 10.16 -22.76
N MET A 162 -11.05 9.83 -23.99
CA MET A 162 -11.24 8.48 -24.55
C MET A 162 -10.53 7.41 -23.70
N ARG A 163 -9.29 7.64 -23.30
CA ARG A 163 -8.53 6.70 -22.44
C ARG A 163 -9.15 6.56 -21.06
N ARG A 164 -9.62 7.68 -20.46
CA ARG A 164 -10.35 7.65 -19.20
C ARG A 164 -11.62 6.81 -19.30
N ALA A 165 -12.41 7.02 -20.35
CA ALA A 165 -13.63 6.24 -20.59
C ALA A 165 -13.35 4.74 -20.79
N ALA A 166 -12.27 4.40 -21.48
CA ALA A 166 -11.84 3.00 -21.68
C ALA A 166 -11.35 2.31 -20.38
N LEU A 167 -10.85 3.07 -19.42
CA LEU A 167 -10.36 2.56 -18.13
C LEU A 167 -11.43 2.58 -17.03
N HIS A 168 -12.59 3.22 -17.30
CA HIS A 168 -13.66 3.32 -16.31
C HIS A 168 -14.26 1.95 -16.03
N GLU A 169 -14.19 1.55 -14.77
CA GLU A 169 -14.76 0.28 -14.30
C GLU A 169 -16.20 0.50 -13.82
N PHE A 170 -17.11 -0.32 -14.32
CA PHE A 170 -18.50 -0.28 -13.88
C PHE A 170 -18.67 -0.81 -12.45
N ASN A 171 -17.90 -1.84 -12.12
CA ASN A 171 -17.77 -2.37 -10.77
C ASN A 171 -16.28 -2.45 -10.40
N PRO A 172 -15.76 -1.55 -9.55
CA PRO A 172 -14.35 -1.54 -9.17
C PRO A 172 -13.86 -2.85 -8.54
N MET A 173 -14.72 -3.59 -7.82
CA MET A 173 -14.38 -4.87 -7.20
C MET A 173 -14.05 -5.96 -8.23
N MET A 174 -14.71 -5.91 -9.39
CA MET A 174 -14.57 -6.89 -10.48
C MET A 174 -13.62 -6.40 -11.58
N GLY A 175 -13.10 -5.19 -11.48
CA GLY A 175 -12.34 -4.52 -12.51
C GLY A 175 -10.89 -4.96 -12.65
N HIS A 176 -10.17 -4.23 -13.51
CA HIS A 176 -8.76 -4.44 -13.80
C HIS A 176 -7.89 -3.80 -12.72
N ARG A 177 -7.68 -4.52 -11.63
CA ARG A 177 -6.96 -4.08 -10.43
C ARG A 177 -6.13 -5.20 -9.81
N GLY A 178 -5.31 -4.88 -8.83
CA GLY A 178 -4.57 -5.82 -7.99
C GLY A 178 -3.73 -6.81 -8.80
N CYS A 179 -3.88 -8.09 -8.52
CA CYS A 179 -3.20 -9.17 -9.22
C CYS A 179 -3.45 -9.13 -10.74
N ARG A 180 -4.67 -8.85 -11.19
CA ARG A 180 -5.03 -8.77 -12.62
C ARG A 180 -4.23 -7.69 -13.33
N LEU A 181 -4.03 -6.54 -12.65
CA LEU A 181 -3.21 -5.45 -13.15
C LEU A 181 -1.73 -5.87 -13.23
N ALA A 182 -1.22 -6.55 -12.20
CA ALA A 182 0.16 -7.06 -12.19
C ALA A 182 0.44 -8.14 -13.25
N VAL A 183 -0.58 -8.92 -13.62
CA VAL A 183 -0.48 -9.89 -14.74
C VAL A 183 -0.39 -9.16 -16.09
N THR A 184 -1.23 -8.14 -16.31
CA THR A 184 -1.24 -7.39 -17.56
C THR A 184 -0.05 -6.46 -17.73
N TYR A 185 0.38 -5.82 -16.64
CA TYR A 185 1.49 -4.86 -16.60
C TYR A 185 2.53 -5.25 -15.53
N PRO A 186 3.27 -6.36 -15.75
CA PRO A 186 4.23 -6.88 -14.76
C PRO A 186 5.34 -5.88 -14.38
N GLU A 187 5.58 -4.88 -15.22
CA GLU A 187 6.51 -3.79 -14.94
C GLU A 187 6.13 -2.97 -13.70
N ILE A 188 4.85 -2.92 -13.33
CA ILE A 188 4.39 -2.27 -12.09
C ILE A 188 4.89 -3.07 -10.88
N ALA A 189 4.67 -4.39 -10.88
CA ALA A 189 5.15 -5.27 -9.82
C ALA A 189 6.70 -5.24 -9.73
N LYS A 190 7.41 -5.20 -10.87
CA LYS A 190 8.88 -5.03 -10.90
C LYS A 190 9.32 -3.74 -10.23
N MET A 191 8.66 -2.64 -10.54
CA MET A 191 8.98 -1.33 -9.96
C MET A 191 8.81 -1.35 -8.44
N GLN A 192 7.67 -1.84 -7.95
CA GLN A 192 7.38 -1.91 -6.52
C GLN A 192 8.32 -2.88 -5.80
N THR A 193 8.59 -4.06 -6.35
CA THR A 193 9.57 -5.01 -5.80
C THR A 193 10.95 -4.36 -5.67
N ARG A 194 11.39 -3.66 -6.71
CA ARG A 194 12.67 -2.97 -6.70
C ARG A 194 12.73 -1.93 -5.59
N ALA A 195 11.71 -1.08 -5.47
CA ALA A 195 11.65 -0.05 -4.43
C ALA A 195 11.67 -0.64 -3.00
N VAL A 196 10.91 -1.71 -2.76
CA VAL A 196 10.86 -2.42 -1.47
C VAL A 196 12.22 -3.01 -1.12
N MET A 197 12.83 -3.76 -2.05
CA MET A 197 14.08 -4.48 -1.80
C MET A 197 15.27 -3.52 -1.64
N GLU A 198 15.37 -2.49 -2.49
CA GLU A 198 16.41 -1.48 -2.36
C GLU A 198 16.32 -0.74 -1.02
N ALA A 199 15.11 -0.33 -0.60
CA ALA A 199 14.89 0.33 0.68
C ALA A 199 15.30 -0.55 1.87
N ALA A 200 14.86 -1.80 1.87
CA ALA A 200 15.17 -2.74 2.94
C ALA A 200 16.67 -3.04 3.07
N ILE A 201 17.36 -3.21 1.94
CA ILE A 201 18.81 -3.46 1.92
C ILE A 201 19.56 -2.24 2.44
N GLU A 202 19.20 -1.03 1.97
CA GLU A 202 19.87 0.20 2.43
C GLU A 202 19.69 0.41 3.94
N VAL A 203 18.48 0.24 4.48
CA VAL A 203 18.25 0.38 5.92
C VAL A 203 19.00 -0.70 6.71
N LYS A 204 19.03 -1.95 6.24
CA LYS A 204 19.83 -3.02 6.87
C LYS A 204 21.30 -2.64 6.90
N GLN A 205 21.85 -2.09 5.83
CA GLN A 205 23.26 -1.68 5.75
C GLN A 205 23.56 -0.44 6.61
N GLU A 206 22.67 0.54 6.65
CA GLU A 206 22.88 1.80 7.36
C GLU A 206 22.62 1.69 8.87
N LYS A 207 21.60 0.92 9.28
CA LYS A 207 21.12 0.85 10.67
C LYS A 207 21.41 -0.49 11.34
N GLY A 208 21.72 -1.54 10.57
CA GLY A 208 21.94 -2.88 11.11
C GLY A 208 20.66 -3.62 11.53
N TYR A 209 19.49 -3.15 11.15
CA TYR A 209 18.22 -3.80 11.49
C TYR A 209 18.05 -5.11 10.70
N ASP A 210 17.49 -6.14 11.35
CA ASP A 210 17.16 -7.41 10.70
C ASP A 210 15.78 -7.27 10.03
N ILE A 211 15.79 -6.83 8.77
CA ILE A 211 14.59 -6.57 7.99
C ILE A 211 14.29 -7.75 7.09
N VAL A 212 13.05 -8.24 7.15
CA VAL A 212 12.51 -9.25 6.23
C VAL A 212 11.25 -8.66 5.58
N PRO A 213 11.35 -8.09 4.37
CA PRO A 213 10.19 -7.57 3.65
C PRO A 213 9.12 -8.63 3.44
N GLU A 214 7.87 -8.31 3.72
CA GLU A 214 6.71 -9.13 3.42
C GLU A 214 5.93 -8.48 2.28
N ILE A 215 6.02 -9.06 1.07
CA ILE A 215 5.38 -8.56 -0.16
C ILE A 215 4.05 -9.27 -0.33
N MET A 216 2.96 -8.50 -0.38
CA MET A 216 1.61 -9.03 -0.49
C MET A 216 0.99 -8.68 -1.84
N ILE A 217 0.59 -9.71 -2.59
CA ILE A 217 -0.10 -9.56 -3.86
C ILE A 217 -1.60 -9.56 -3.59
N PRO A 218 -2.32 -8.46 -3.90
CA PRO A 218 -3.76 -8.38 -3.63
C PRO A 218 -4.59 -9.08 -4.70
N LEU A 219 -5.82 -9.44 -4.36
CA LEU A 219 -6.88 -9.86 -5.27
C LEU A 219 -6.60 -11.17 -6.05
N VAL A 220 -5.76 -12.03 -5.51
CA VAL A 220 -5.50 -13.35 -6.09
C VAL A 220 -6.73 -14.23 -5.98
N GLY A 221 -7.14 -14.85 -7.08
CA GLY A 221 -8.28 -15.74 -7.14
C GLY A 221 -7.93 -17.21 -7.34
N GLU A 222 -6.73 -17.51 -7.82
CA GLU A 222 -6.25 -18.87 -8.03
C GLU A 222 -4.71 -18.97 -7.96
N LYS A 223 -4.20 -20.19 -7.78
CA LYS A 223 -2.76 -20.47 -7.66
C LYS A 223 -1.93 -19.91 -8.81
N LYS A 224 -2.38 -20.04 -10.05
CA LYS A 224 -1.63 -19.60 -11.24
C LYS A 224 -1.39 -18.10 -11.29
N GLU A 225 -2.35 -17.31 -10.82
CA GLU A 225 -2.21 -15.85 -10.72
C GLU A 225 -1.09 -15.49 -9.75
N LEU A 226 -1.09 -16.10 -8.56
CA LEU A 226 -0.05 -15.87 -7.57
C LEU A 226 1.31 -16.35 -8.07
N ALA A 227 1.39 -17.56 -8.62
CA ALA A 227 2.63 -18.14 -9.15
C ALA A 227 3.28 -17.21 -10.19
N TYR A 228 2.49 -16.68 -11.15
CA TYR A 228 2.98 -15.78 -12.18
C TYR A 228 3.54 -14.47 -11.60
N VAL A 229 2.79 -13.81 -10.74
CA VAL A 229 3.23 -12.53 -10.16
C VAL A 229 4.40 -12.75 -9.20
N LYS A 230 4.38 -13.82 -8.40
CA LYS A 230 5.48 -14.22 -7.52
C LYS A 230 6.77 -14.44 -8.31
N GLU A 231 6.71 -15.10 -9.47
CA GLU A 231 7.89 -15.26 -10.33
C GLU A 231 8.48 -13.91 -10.74
N VAL A 232 7.66 -12.95 -11.14
CA VAL A 232 8.10 -11.58 -11.45
C VAL A 232 8.77 -10.90 -10.25
N VAL A 233 8.18 -11.05 -9.07
CA VAL A 233 8.73 -10.51 -7.81
C VAL A 233 10.07 -11.16 -7.50
N VAL A 234 10.15 -12.49 -7.48
CA VAL A 234 11.37 -13.24 -7.16
C VAL A 234 12.50 -12.88 -8.12
N GLN A 235 12.25 -12.93 -9.43
CA GLN A 235 13.27 -12.57 -10.43
C GLN A 235 13.79 -11.14 -10.25
N THR A 236 12.92 -10.21 -9.84
CA THR A 236 13.31 -8.82 -9.60
C THR A 236 14.08 -8.69 -8.29
N ALA A 237 13.61 -9.31 -7.22
CA ALA A 237 14.26 -9.28 -5.92
C ALA A 237 15.67 -9.88 -5.97
N GLU A 238 15.84 -11.04 -6.65
CA GLU A 238 17.15 -11.67 -6.78
C GLU A 238 18.14 -10.81 -7.61
N LYS A 239 17.65 -10.07 -8.62
CA LYS A 239 18.50 -9.09 -9.34
C LYS A 239 18.94 -7.94 -8.44
N VAL A 240 18.05 -7.42 -7.59
CA VAL A 240 18.40 -6.37 -6.63
C VAL A 240 19.40 -6.90 -5.59
N LYS A 241 19.16 -8.10 -5.04
CA LYS A 241 20.10 -8.74 -4.11
C LYS A 241 21.48 -8.92 -4.71
N ALA A 242 21.55 -9.40 -5.96
CA ALA A 242 22.82 -9.57 -6.66
C ALA A 242 23.55 -8.23 -6.88
N TYR A 243 22.81 -7.18 -7.24
CA TYR A 243 23.38 -5.84 -7.45
C TYR A 243 23.98 -5.23 -6.17
N TYR A 244 23.31 -5.43 -5.02
CA TYR A 244 23.75 -4.94 -3.71
C TYR A 244 24.63 -5.94 -2.94
N GLU A 245 24.93 -7.11 -3.52
CA GLU A 245 25.65 -8.21 -2.84
C GLU A 245 25.02 -8.56 -1.48
N SER A 246 23.70 -8.60 -1.42
CA SER A 246 22.93 -8.76 -0.18
C SER A 246 22.31 -10.15 -0.07
N ASP A 247 22.33 -10.71 1.13
CA ASP A 247 21.68 -11.96 1.51
C ASP A 247 20.29 -11.78 2.14
N ILE A 248 19.73 -10.58 2.04
CA ILE A 248 18.43 -10.25 2.66
C ILE A 248 17.36 -11.28 2.30
N LYS A 249 16.62 -11.72 3.30
CA LYS A 249 15.45 -12.59 3.12
C LYS A 249 14.21 -11.74 2.91
N TYR A 250 13.23 -12.26 2.20
CA TYR A 250 11.92 -11.66 2.00
C TYR A 250 10.88 -12.75 1.89
N LYS A 251 9.59 -12.39 1.98
CA LYS A 251 8.46 -13.30 1.82
C LYS A 251 7.50 -12.75 0.78
N VAL A 252 6.87 -13.65 0.02
CA VAL A 252 5.79 -13.32 -0.91
C VAL A 252 4.54 -14.06 -0.50
N GLY A 253 3.47 -13.31 -0.27
CA GLY A 253 2.18 -13.86 0.10
C GLY A 253 1.04 -13.14 -0.59
N THR A 254 -0.17 -13.40 -0.14
CA THR A 254 -1.38 -12.81 -0.73
C THR A 254 -2.42 -12.47 0.31
N MET A 255 -3.40 -11.66 -0.08
CA MET A 255 -4.61 -11.42 0.69
C MET A 255 -5.72 -12.34 0.17
N ILE A 256 -6.34 -13.09 1.07
CA ILE A 256 -7.55 -13.84 0.80
C ILE A 256 -8.72 -12.88 1.04
N GLU A 257 -9.30 -12.40 -0.04
CA GLU A 257 -10.31 -11.34 -0.01
C GLU A 257 -11.46 -11.53 -1.02
N ILE A 258 -11.39 -12.57 -1.83
CA ILE A 258 -12.49 -12.96 -2.73
C ILE A 258 -12.93 -14.39 -2.44
N PRO A 259 -14.23 -14.72 -2.61
CA PRO A 259 -14.77 -16.04 -2.27
C PRO A 259 -14.05 -17.20 -2.96
N ARG A 260 -13.66 -17.04 -4.23
CA ARG A 260 -12.88 -18.05 -4.95
C ARG A 260 -11.57 -18.37 -4.24
N ALA A 261 -10.83 -17.35 -3.82
CA ALA A 261 -9.56 -17.53 -3.12
C ALA A 261 -9.75 -18.27 -1.78
N ALA A 262 -10.83 -17.99 -1.07
CA ALA A 262 -11.15 -18.69 0.18
C ALA A 262 -11.42 -20.19 -0.07
N LEU A 263 -12.12 -20.53 -1.16
CA LEU A 263 -12.40 -21.92 -1.53
C LEU A 263 -11.18 -22.68 -2.08
N LEU A 264 -10.20 -21.98 -2.66
CA LEU A 264 -8.97 -22.53 -3.22
C LEU A 264 -7.73 -22.20 -2.37
N ALA A 265 -7.93 -21.90 -1.09
CA ALA A 265 -6.85 -21.43 -0.22
C ALA A 265 -5.75 -22.47 -0.04
N ASP A 266 -6.06 -23.75 -0.03
CA ASP A 266 -5.11 -24.85 0.01
C ASP A 266 -4.21 -24.91 -1.22
N GLU A 267 -4.76 -24.71 -2.42
CA GLU A 267 -3.98 -24.63 -3.66
C GLU A 267 -3.11 -23.36 -3.69
N ILE A 268 -3.66 -22.22 -3.26
CA ILE A 268 -2.92 -20.93 -3.21
C ILE A 268 -1.78 -21.01 -2.18
N ALA A 269 -1.97 -21.75 -1.09
CA ALA A 269 -0.97 -21.97 -0.06
C ALA A 269 0.29 -22.70 -0.54
N GLU A 270 0.22 -23.42 -1.65
CA GLU A 270 1.41 -24.03 -2.24
C GLU A 270 2.41 -23.00 -2.77
N GLU A 271 1.94 -21.78 -3.08
CA GLU A 271 2.76 -20.67 -3.57
C GLU A 271 2.96 -19.57 -2.52
N ALA A 272 1.97 -19.32 -1.66
CA ALA A 272 2.02 -18.24 -0.67
C ALA A 272 2.85 -18.62 0.54
N GLU A 273 3.75 -17.74 0.96
CA GLU A 273 4.51 -17.88 2.20
C GLU A 273 3.76 -17.32 3.42
N PHE A 274 2.70 -16.54 3.19
CA PHE A 274 1.77 -16.06 4.22
C PHE A 274 0.43 -15.67 3.59
N PHE A 275 -0.61 -15.65 4.41
CA PHE A 275 -1.91 -15.07 4.07
C PHE A 275 -2.21 -13.86 4.93
N SER A 276 -2.88 -12.87 4.33
CA SER A 276 -3.67 -11.85 5.00
C SER A 276 -5.15 -12.06 4.65
N PHE A 277 -6.06 -11.53 5.44
CA PHE A 277 -7.50 -11.74 5.22
C PHE A 277 -8.23 -10.41 5.08
N GLY A 278 -8.85 -10.17 3.92
CA GLY A 278 -9.72 -9.05 3.65
C GLY A 278 -11.14 -9.35 4.15
N THR A 279 -11.34 -9.25 5.48
CA THR A 279 -12.62 -9.66 6.09
C THR A 279 -13.79 -8.80 5.66
N ASN A 280 -13.60 -7.52 5.36
CA ASN A 280 -14.65 -6.66 4.83
C ASN A 280 -15.12 -7.16 3.45
N ASP A 281 -14.17 -7.42 2.55
CA ASP A 281 -14.46 -7.90 1.18
C ASP A 281 -15.12 -9.28 1.15
N LEU A 282 -14.86 -10.12 2.17
CA LEU A 282 -15.45 -11.47 2.27
C LEU A 282 -16.83 -11.48 2.93
N THR A 283 -17.26 -10.38 3.56
CA THR A 283 -18.54 -10.26 4.27
C THR A 283 -19.57 -9.41 3.53
N ASP A 284 -19.18 -8.69 2.49
CA ASP A 284 -20.03 -7.92 1.58
C ASP A 284 -20.53 -8.79 0.40
#